data_39b94ee39a3bdb34e1828bdd06404820
#
_entry.id   39b94ee39a3bdb34e1828bdd06404820
#
_cell.length_a   1.000
_cell.length_b   1.000
_cell.length_c   1.000
_cell.angle_alpha   90.00
_cell.angle_beta   90.00
_cell.angle_gamma   90.00
#
_symmetry.space_group_name_H-M   'P 1'
#
loop_
_entity.id
_entity.type
_entity.pdbx_description
1 polymer ?
#
loop_
_entity_poly.entity_id
_entity_poly.type
_entity_poly.pdbx_seq_one_letter_code
_entity_poly.pdbx_strand_id
1 'polypeptide(L)'
;MAKGSFVTLACPSWMMAYIQSQAKDSSGKWDIAAVPGGGGNWGGSFLTLPKQGKNVQEAAKLAKWLVAPEQQAKVFRALGNFPSTVSLYEDAVIKDFKNPFFNNAPVGQIFSNSVKTMVPQYMGPKSGDINTAIQNGLTRVEQGKQKPDEAWTQSVKDVNALL
;
A
#
# COMPACT_ATOMS: atom_id res chain seq x y z
N MET A 1 7.35 -15.34 7.36
CA MET A 1 7.31 -15.19 5.90
C MET A 1 8.17 -16.23 5.18
N ALA A 2 9.40 -16.50 5.60
CA ALA A 2 10.28 -17.45 4.91
C ALA A 2 9.96 -18.95 5.08
N LYS A 3 8.92 -19.30 5.83
CA LYS A 3 8.56 -20.72 6.14
C LYS A 3 7.68 -21.40 5.09
N GLY A 4 7.37 -20.74 3.96
CA GLY A 4 6.58 -21.34 2.88
C GLY A 4 5.09 -21.54 3.20
N SER A 5 4.55 -20.81 4.17
CA SER A 5 3.13 -20.92 4.56
C SER A 5 2.16 -20.37 3.51
N PHE A 6 2.66 -19.57 2.56
CA PHE A 6 1.90 -19.00 1.45
C PHE A 6 2.83 -18.78 0.25
N VAL A 7 2.25 -18.71 -0.93
CA VAL A 7 2.98 -18.54 -2.20
C VAL A 7 2.91 -17.09 -2.71
N THR A 8 1.82 -16.40 -2.44
CA THR A 8 1.59 -15.02 -2.87
C THR A 8 1.14 -14.16 -1.71
N LEU A 9 1.49 -12.87 -1.77
CA LEU A 9 1.07 -11.85 -0.82
C LEU A 9 0.69 -10.59 -1.60
N ALA A 10 -0.60 -10.24 -1.60
CA ALA A 10 -1.05 -8.95 -2.11
C ALA A 10 -0.72 -7.86 -1.09
N CYS A 11 0.08 -6.88 -1.48
CA CYS A 11 0.55 -5.86 -0.55
C CYS A 11 0.99 -4.57 -1.27
N PRO A 12 1.03 -3.44 -0.57
CA PRO A 12 1.53 -2.17 -1.12
C PRO A 12 3.07 -2.14 -1.20
N SER A 13 3.59 -1.17 -1.94
CA SER A 13 5.02 -1.02 -2.22
C SER A 13 5.90 -0.93 -0.97
N TRP A 14 5.45 -0.27 0.08
CA TRP A 14 6.20 -0.11 1.33
C TRP A 14 6.45 -1.44 2.07
N MET A 15 5.67 -2.48 1.77
CA MET A 15 5.90 -3.82 2.32
C MET A 15 7.22 -4.45 1.85
N MET A 16 7.84 -3.97 0.77
CA MET A 16 9.15 -4.46 0.34
C MET A 16 10.20 -4.36 1.45
N ALA A 17 10.33 -3.21 2.09
CA ALA A 17 11.28 -3.04 3.18
C ALA A 17 10.97 -3.95 4.37
N TYR A 18 9.69 -4.13 4.69
CA TYR A 18 9.27 -5.04 5.76
C TYR A 18 9.61 -6.50 5.43
N ILE A 19 9.31 -6.97 4.22
CA ILE A 19 9.66 -8.32 3.76
C ILE A 19 11.17 -8.52 3.82
N GLN A 20 11.96 -7.58 3.31
CA GLN A 20 13.42 -7.63 3.38
C GLN A 20 13.94 -7.76 4.82
N SER A 21 13.33 -7.02 5.76
CA SER A 21 13.73 -7.07 7.17
C SER A 21 13.39 -8.40 7.86
N GLN A 22 12.24 -9.00 7.52
CA GLN A 22 11.72 -10.23 8.15
C GLN A 22 12.20 -11.51 7.50
N ALA A 23 12.68 -11.45 6.26
CA ALA A 23 13.04 -12.63 5.46
C ALA A 23 14.44 -12.50 4.83
N LYS A 24 15.41 -11.98 5.60
CA LYS A 24 16.78 -11.64 5.15
C LYS A 24 17.45 -12.77 4.36
N ASP A 25 17.28 -14.02 4.81
CA ASP A 25 17.91 -15.19 4.21
C ASP A 25 17.23 -15.69 2.93
N SER A 26 16.20 -14.97 2.47
CA SER A 26 15.44 -15.32 1.26
C SER A 26 15.64 -14.34 0.10
N SER A 27 16.74 -13.58 0.10
CA SER A 27 17.10 -12.69 -1.00
C SER A 27 17.17 -13.47 -2.33
N GLY A 28 16.60 -12.90 -3.39
CA GLY A 28 16.52 -13.52 -4.71
C GLY A 28 15.47 -14.63 -4.87
N LYS A 29 14.76 -15.01 -3.78
CA LYS A 29 13.69 -16.02 -3.82
C LYS A 29 12.29 -15.40 -3.91
N TRP A 30 12.19 -14.10 -3.84
CA TRP A 30 10.96 -13.32 -3.99
C TRP A 30 10.93 -12.68 -5.38
N ASP A 31 9.73 -12.45 -5.87
CA ASP A 31 9.50 -11.66 -7.07
C ASP A 31 8.33 -10.71 -6.84
N ILE A 32 8.15 -9.75 -7.74
CA ILE A 32 7.06 -8.77 -7.68
C ILE A 32 6.34 -8.76 -9.02
N ALA A 33 5.02 -8.88 -8.96
CA ALA A 33 4.15 -8.79 -10.11
C ALA A 33 3.00 -7.80 -9.85
N ALA A 34 2.40 -7.30 -10.92
CA ALA A 34 1.18 -6.53 -10.82
C ALA A 34 0.02 -7.40 -10.32
N VAL A 35 -0.83 -6.81 -9.47
CA VAL A 35 -2.05 -7.49 -9.02
C VAL A 35 -3.03 -7.62 -10.20
N PRO A 36 -3.62 -8.81 -10.42
CA PRO A 36 -4.67 -8.97 -11.44
C PRO A 36 -5.85 -8.04 -11.16
N GLY A 37 -6.41 -7.46 -12.21
CA GLY A 37 -7.56 -6.55 -12.10
C GLY A 37 -7.22 -5.06 -11.93
N GLY A 38 -5.94 -4.70 -11.87
CA GLY A 38 -5.47 -3.32 -11.77
C GLY A 38 -4.92 -2.94 -10.40
N GLY A 39 -4.29 -1.78 -10.33
CA GLY A 39 -3.72 -1.24 -9.10
C GLY A 39 -4.78 -0.71 -8.14
N GLY A 40 -4.46 -0.75 -6.85
CA GLY A 40 -5.27 -0.17 -5.77
C GLY A 40 -4.44 0.72 -4.86
N ASN A 41 -5.12 1.60 -4.13
CA ASN A 41 -4.48 2.38 -3.08
C ASN A 41 -4.69 1.72 -1.72
N TRP A 42 -3.61 1.46 -1.01
CA TRP A 42 -3.66 0.97 0.35
C TRP A 42 -2.99 1.96 1.29
N GLY A 43 -3.77 2.88 1.74
CA GLY A 43 -3.33 3.87 2.71
C GLY A 43 -2.52 5.02 2.09
N GLY A 44 -1.78 5.65 2.95
CA GLY A 44 -0.98 6.84 2.70
C GLY A 44 -0.87 7.63 3.99
N SER A 45 0.08 8.56 4.03
CA SER A 45 0.30 9.40 5.20
C SER A 45 0.32 10.87 4.79
N PHE A 46 -0.17 11.71 5.70
CA PHE A 46 -0.16 13.16 5.52
C PHE A 46 0.70 13.81 6.60
N LEU A 47 1.51 14.78 6.22
CA LEU A 47 2.18 15.65 7.17
C LEU A 47 1.22 16.76 7.58
N THR A 48 1.00 16.91 8.89
CA THR A 48 0.11 17.93 9.45
C THR A 48 0.88 18.82 10.41
N LEU A 49 0.48 20.08 10.47
CA LEU A 49 1.06 21.07 11.36
C LEU A 49 0.01 21.44 12.41
N PRO A 50 0.19 21.03 13.68
CA PRO A 50 -0.75 21.39 14.74
C PRO A 50 -0.87 22.90 14.91
N LYS A 51 -2.08 23.42 15.00
CA LYS A 51 -2.34 24.87 15.19
C LYS A 51 -1.66 25.43 16.45
N GLN A 52 -1.47 24.59 17.46
CA GLN A 52 -0.84 24.94 18.73
C GLN A 52 0.69 24.97 18.66
N GLY A 53 1.28 24.59 17.52
CA GLY A 53 2.74 24.57 17.34
C GLY A 53 3.34 25.97 17.46
N LYS A 54 4.48 26.08 18.17
CA LYS A 54 5.17 27.36 18.33
C LYS A 54 6.02 27.76 17.13
N ASN A 55 6.43 26.79 16.31
CA ASN A 55 7.35 26.97 15.18
C ASN A 55 6.71 26.53 13.86
N VAL A 56 5.45 26.93 13.61
CA VAL A 56 4.64 26.46 12.47
C VAL A 56 5.30 26.77 11.12
N GLN A 57 5.91 27.94 10.98
CA GLN A 57 6.56 28.35 9.72
C GLN A 57 7.77 27.46 9.38
N GLU A 58 8.63 27.19 10.35
CA GLU A 58 9.80 26.31 10.15
C GLU A 58 9.36 24.85 9.94
N ALA A 59 8.36 24.39 10.66
CA ALA A 59 7.77 23.08 10.44
C ALA A 59 7.16 22.96 9.03
N ALA A 60 6.55 24.02 8.49
CA ALA A 60 6.03 24.04 7.13
C ALA A 60 7.16 23.94 6.08
N LYS A 61 8.29 24.62 6.30
CA LYS A 61 9.48 24.51 5.42
C LYS A 61 10.01 23.06 5.43
N LEU A 62 10.13 22.47 6.62
CA LEU A 62 10.56 21.07 6.76
C LEU A 62 9.59 20.12 6.07
N ALA A 63 8.28 20.28 6.28
CA ALA A 63 7.27 19.45 5.64
C ALA A 63 7.36 19.51 4.10
N LYS A 64 7.49 20.72 3.54
CA LYS A 64 7.70 20.90 2.09
C LYS A 64 8.96 20.20 1.59
N TRP A 65 10.05 20.30 2.34
CA TRP A 65 11.29 19.64 1.97
C TRP A 65 11.17 18.12 2.02
N LEU A 66 10.52 17.56 3.05
CA LEU A 66 10.31 16.11 3.19
C LEU A 66 9.50 15.52 2.04
N VAL A 67 8.50 16.24 1.53
CA VAL A 67 7.67 15.77 0.41
C VAL A 67 8.16 16.23 -0.97
N ALA A 68 9.30 16.91 -1.05
CA ALA A 68 9.89 17.30 -2.32
C ALA A 68 10.22 16.08 -3.19
N PRO A 69 10.09 16.18 -4.54
CA PRO A 69 10.32 15.06 -5.46
C PRO A 69 11.65 14.33 -5.21
N GLU A 70 12.74 15.07 -5.01
CA GLU A 70 14.05 14.49 -4.76
C GLU A 70 14.11 13.66 -3.48
N GLN A 71 13.40 14.07 -2.43
CA GLN A 71 13.35 13.32 -1.18
C GLN A 71 12.49 12.07 -1.34
N GLN A 72 11.36 12.16 -2.02
CA GLN A 72 10.52 11.00 -2.33
C GLN A 72 11.27 9.97 -3.16
N ALA A 73 12.03 10.38 -4.16
CA ALA A 73 12.87 9.48 -4.97
C ALA A 73 13.93 8.77 -4.12
N LYS A 74 14.59 9.48 -3.18
CA LYS A 74 15.54 8.88 -2.24
C LYS A 74 14.87 7.85 -1.33
N VAL A 75 13.71 8.18 -0.78
CA VAL A 75 12.93 7.28 0.10
C VAL A 75 12.49 6.03 -0.66
N PHE A 76 12.03 6.16 -1.89
CA PHE A 76 11.69 5.02 -2.73
C PHE A 76 12.87 4.07 -2.92
N ARG A 77 14.03 4.59 -3.30
CA ARG A 77 15.24 3.76 -3.50
C ARG A 77 15.72 3.09 -2.22
N ALA A 78 15.58 3.74 -1.09
CA ALA A 78 16.05 3.23 0.20
C ALA A 78 15.08 2.24 0.85
N LEU A 79 13.76 2.50 0.76
CA LEU A 79 12.73 1.81 1.54
C LEU A 79 11.60 1.21 0.69
N GLY A 80 11.55 1.51 -0.61
CA GLY A 80 10.48 1.03 -1.48
C GLY A 80 9.14 1.78 -1.36
N ASN A 81 9.09 2.87 -0.62
CA ASN A 81 7.90 3.71 -0.51
C ASN A 81 7.68 4.45 -1.84
N PHE A 82 6.69 4.02 -2.61
CA PHE A 82 6.42 4.61 -3.91
C PHE A 82 6.01 6.09 -3.79
N PRO A 83 6.57 6.99 -4.60
CA PRO A 83 6.31 8.42 -4.49
C PRO A 83 4.86 8.78 -4.82
N SER A 84 4.30 9.78 -4.13
CA SER A 84 2.99 10.36 -4.45
C SER A 84 3.07 11.41 -5.57
N THR A 85 4.26 11.86 -5.91
CA THR A 85 4.50 12.91 -6.93
C THR A 85 4.47 12.31 -8.33
N VAL A 86 3.44 12.66 -9.10
CA VAL A 86 3.17 12.10 -10.45
C VAL A 86 4.32 12.34 -11.43
N SER A 87 4.99 13.49 -11.37
CA SER A 87 6.11 13.80 -12.25
C SER A 87 7.30 12.83 -12.14
N LEU A 88 7.40 12.09 -11.03
CA LEU A 88 8.45 11.10 -10.83
C LEU A 88 8.16 9.74 -11.51
N TYR A 89 6.93 9.47 -11.93
CA TYR A 89 6.58 8.14 -12.44
C TYR A 89 7.27 7.79 -13.78
N GLU A 90 7.63 8.81 -14.56
CA GLU A 90 8.40 8.64 -15.81
C GLU A 90 9.89 8.96 -15.63
N ASP A 91 10.31 9.41 -14.45
CA ASP A 91 11.70 9.68 -14.15
C ASP A 91 12.51 8.36 -14.12
N ALA A 92 13.66 8.34 -14.77
CA ALA A 92 14.53 7.16 -14.82
C ALA A 92 14.94 6.66 -13.42
N VAL A 93 15.05 7.57 -12.45
CA VAL A 93 15.36 7.23 -11.03
C VAL A 93 14.32 6.28 -10.44
N ILE A 94 13.05 6.41 -10.84
CA ILE A 94 11.96 5.54 -10.41
C ILE A 94 11.77 4.39 -11.40
N LYS A 95 11.56 4.71 -12.67
CA LYS A 95 11.16 3.77 -13.72
C LYS A 95 12.15 2.64 -13.93
N ASP A 96 13.45 2.93 -13.89
CA ASP A 96 14.51 1.95 -14.15
C ASP A 96 14.96 1.22 -12.87
N PHE A 97 14.36 1.54 -11.73
CA PHE A 97 14.75 0.93 -10.46
C PHE A 97 14.32 -0.53 -10.40
N LYS A 98 15.31 -1.39 -10.16
CA LYS A 98 15.17 -2.83 -9.93
C LYS A 98 15.56 -3.14 -8.49
N ASN A 99 14.87 -4.08 -7.85
CA ASN A 99 15.19 -4.46 -6.49
C ASN A 99 15.89 -5.84 -6.45
N PRO A 100 17.19 -5.90 -6.09
CA PRO A 100 17.95 -7.15 -6.09
C PRO A 100 17.39 -8.22 -5.13
N PHE A 101 16.81 -7.81 -4.01
CA PHE A 101 16.21 -8.75 -3.06
C PHE A 101 15.04 -9.52 -3.70
N PHE A 102 14.31 -8.87 -4.58
CA PHE A 102 13.16 -9.41 -5.31
C PHE A 102 13.57 -9.82 -6.75
N ASN A 103 14.63 -10.60 -6.86
CA ASN A 103 15.08 -11.16 -8.14
C ASN A 103 15.29 -10.10 -9.26
N ASN A 104 15.73 -8.91 -8.89
CA ASN A 104 15.86 -7.78 -9.81
C ASN A 104 14.54 -7.38 -10.51
N ALA A 105 13.40 -7.64 -9.88
CA ALA A 105 12.11 -7.22 -10.40
C ALA A 105 12.12 -5.72 -10.76
N PRO A 106 11.52 -5.31 -11.89
CA PRO A 106 11.46 -3.91 -12.33
C PRO A 106 10.37 -3.15 -11.55
N VAL A 107 10.57 -3.03 -10.25
CA VAL A 107 9.55 -2.55 -9.30
C VAL A 107 9.12 -1.12 -9.61
N GLY A 108 10.02 -0.27 -10.08
CA GLY A 108 9.68 1.10 -10.46
C GLY A 108 8.66 1.13 -11.60
N GLN A 109 8.86 0.32 -12.63
CA GLN A 109 7.94 0.21 -13.77
C GLN A 109 6.60 -0.42 -13.36
N ILE A 110 6.64 -1.50 -12.56
CA ILE A 110 5.43 -2.20 -12.09
C ILE A 110 4.54 -1.22 -11.30
N PHE A 111 5.10 -0.48 -10.35
CA PHE A 111 4.34 0.46 -9.53
C PHE A 111 3.86 1.68 -10.32
N SER A 112 4.69 2.24 -11.21
CA SER A 112 4.27 3.35 -12.09
C SER A 112 3.10 2.96 -12.99
N ASN A 113 3.11 1.75 -13.54
CA ASN A 113 1.99 1.25 -14.35
C ASN A 113 0.75 0.98 -13.48
N SER A 114 0.92 0.42 -12.29
CA SER A 114 -0.18 0.14 -11.36
C SER A 114 -0.91 1.43 -10.96
N VAL A 115 -0.19 2.49 -10.63
CA VAL A 115 -0.81 3.77 -10.26
C VAL A 115 -1.60 4.39 -11.43
N LYS A 116 -1.14 4.26 -12.67
CA LYS A 116 -1.84 4.78 -13.85
C LYS A 116 -3.18 4.10 -14.11
N THR A 117 -3.34 2.86 -13.66
CA THR A 117 -4.59 2.08 -13.82
C THR A 117 -5.49 2.16 -12.61
N MET A 118 -5.08 2.87 -11.56
CA MET A 118 -5.85 2.99 -10.33
C MET A 118 -7.11 3.83 -10.55
N VAL A 119 -8.25 3.28 -10.15
CA VAL A 119 -9.53 3.99 -10.18
C VAL A 119 -9.74 4.71 -8.84
N PRO A 120 -10.01 6.03 -8.84
CA PRO A 120 -10.31 6.75 -7.62
C PRO A 120 -11.53 6.17 -6.91
N GLN A 121 -11.41 5.95 -5.60
CA GLN A 121 -12.51 5.49 -4.75
C GLN A 121 -13.02 6.65 -3.89
N TYR A 122 -14.33 6.80 -3.84
CA TYR A 122 -14.95 7.70 -2.87
C TYR A 122 -14.91 7.08 -1.46
N MET A 123 -14.35 7.81 -0.53
CA MET A 123 -14.26 7.42 0.88
C MET A 123 -15.20 8.29 1.71
N GLY A 124 -16.38 7.76 2.02
CA GLY A 124 -17.36 8.43 2.86
C GLY A 124 -17.05 8.29 4.36
N PRO A 125 -17.79 9.01 5.22
CA PRO A 125 -17.58 8.97 6.68
C PRO A 125 -17.69 7.58 7.31
N LYS A 126 -18.47 6.68 6.69
CA LYS A 126 -18.70 5.30 7.17
C LYS A 126 -17.84 4.25 6.48
N SER A 127 -16.90 4.64 5.62
CA SER A 127 -16.08 3.68 4.86
C SER A 127 -15.28 2.72 5.75
N GLY A 128 -14.81 3.19 6.91
CA GLY A 128 -14.12 2.36 7.89
C GLY A 128 -15.01 1.26 8.49
N ASP A 129 -16.23 1.63 8.85
CA ASP A 129 -17.20 0.70 9.45
C ASP A 129 -17.68 -0.33 8.41
N ILE A 130 -17.93 0.12 7.18
CA ILE A 130 -18.27 -0.75 6.04
C ILE A 130 -17.16 -1.77 5.77
N ASN A 131 -15.91 -1.33 5.71
CA ASN A 131 -14.76 -2.22 5.55
C ASN A 131 -14.70 -3.24 6.69
N THR A 132 -14.91 -2.82 7.93
CA THR A 132 -14.91 -3.70 9.09
C THR A 132 -16.01 -4.77 8.99
N ALA A 133 -17.21 -4.40 8.58
CA ALA A 133 -18.32 -5.36 8.40
C ALA A 133 -17.99 -6.42 7.35
N ILE A 134 -17.38 -6.03 6.21
CA ILE A 134 -16.95 -6.96 5.15
C ILE A 134 -15.81 -7.86 5.64
N GLN A 135 -14.79 -7.31 6.29
CA GLN A 135 -13.67 -8.09 6.85
C GLN A 135 -14.13 -9.12 7.89
N ASN A 136 -15.09 -8.75 8.73
CA ASN A 136 -15.70 -9.69 9.68
C ASN A 136 -16.40 -10.85 8.95
N GLY A 137 -17.05 -10.60 7.82
CA GLY A 137 -17.64 -11.65 6.97
C GLY A 137 -16.58 -12.61 6.45
N LEU A 138 -15.50 -12.11 5.88
CA LEU A 138 -14.37 -12.92 5.41
C LEU A 138 -13.76 -13.75 6.55
N THR A 139 -13.54 -13.14 7.70
CA THR A 139 -13.00 -13.83 8.89
C THR A 139 -13.90 -14.98 9.35
N ARG A 140 -15.23 -14.82 9.30
CA ARG A 140 -16.16 -15.90 9.64
C ARG A 140 -16.02 -17.09 8.69
N VAL A 141 -15.80 -16.84 7.40
CA VAL A 141 -15.55 -17.90 6.41
C VAL A 141 -14.20 -18.58 6.66
N GLU A 142 -13.13 -17.80 6.83
CA GLU A 142 -11.78 -18.32 7.08
C GLU A 142 -11.71 -19.20 8.34
N GLN A 143 -12.48 -18.84 9.38
CA GLN A 143 -12.59 -19.62 10.62
C GLN A 143 -13.57 -20.80 10.54
N GLY A 144 -14.19 -21.04 9.40
CA GLY A 144 -15.19 -22.10 9.22
C GLY A 144 -16.49 -21.90 10.00
N LYS A 145 -16.76 -20.67 10.46
CA LYS A 145 -17.96 -20.34 11.27
C LYS A 145 -19.21 -20.13 10.43
N GLN A 146 -19.04 -19.74 9.17
CA GLN A 146 -20.14 -19.55 8.22
C GLN A 146 -19.73 -20.02 6.82
N LYS A 147 -20.68 -20.42 6.01
CA LYS A 147 -20.47 -20.63 4.58
C LYS A 147 -20.35 -19.29 3.85
N PRO A 148 -19.67 -19.22 2.68
CA PRO A 148 -19.46 -17.96 1.95
C PRO A 148 -20.74 -17.17 1.72
N ASP A 149 -21.81 -17.81 1.24
CA ASP A 149 -23.09 -17.13 0.93
C ASP A 149 -23.80 -16.59 2.18
N GLU A 150 -23.75 -17.34 3.29
CA GLU A 150 -24.28 -16.89 4.56
C GLU A 150 -23.51 -15.70 5.11
N ALA A 151 -22.17 -15.76 5.04
CA ALA A 151 -21.30 -14.68 5.47
C ALA A 151 -21.48 -13.41 4.64
N TRP A 152 -21.65 -13.56 3.33
CA TRP A 152 -21.94 -12.43 2.45
C TRP A 152 -23.31 -11.80 2.77
N THR A 153 -24.36 -12.60 2.89
CA THR A 153 -25.71 -12.14 3.25
C THR A 153 -25.67 -11.36 4.58
N GLN A 154 -24.98 -11.89 5.58
CA GLN A 154 -24.83 -11.22 6.87
C GLN A 154 -24.04 -9.92 6.74
N SER A 155 -22.95 -9.89 5.96
CA SER A 155 -22.15 -8.68 5.74
C SER A 155 -22.95 -7.57 5.06
N VAL A 156 -23.76 -7.91 4.06
CA VAL A 156 -24.68 -6.95 3.43
C VAL A 156 -25.70 -6.39 4.43
N LYS A 157 -26.26 -7.23 5.30
CA LYS A 157 -27.17 -6.80 6.36
C LYS A 157 -26.47 -5.86 7.35
N ASP A 158 -25.25 -6.22 7.76
CA ASP A 158 -24.43 -5.40 8.69
C ASP A 158 -24.12 -4.03 8.07
N VAL A 159 -23.75 -3.97 6.78
CA VAL A 159 -23.50 -2.73 6.05
C VAL A 159 -24.77 -1.88 5.95
N ASN A 160 -25.91 -2.47 5.59
CA ASN A 160 -27.18 -1.75 5.49
C ASN A 160 -27.62 -1.14 6.85
N ALA A 161 -27.28 -1.77 7.96
CA ALA A 161 -27.56 -1.24 9.28
C ALA A 161 -26.68 -0.03 9.66
N LEU A 162 -25.58 0.20 8.92
CA LEU A 162 -24.71 1.36 9.10
C LEU A 162 -25.19 2.59 8.32
N LEU A 163 -25.95 2.40 7.25
CA LEU A 163 -26.41 3.45 6.34
C LEU A 163 -27.68 4.13 6.85
#